data_1cefc94c0e1bfac2bd4822861a61c341
#
_entry.id   1cefc94c0e1bfac2bd4822861a61c341
#
_cell.length_a   1.000
_cell.length_b   1.000
_cell.length_c   1.000
_cell.angle_alpha   90.00
_cell.angle_beta   90.00
_cell.angle_gamma   90.00
#
_symmetry.space_group_name_H-M   'P 1'
#
loop_
_entity.id
_entity.type
_entity.pdbx_description
1 polymer ?
#
loop_
_entity_poly.entity_id
_entity_poly.type
_entity_poly.pdbx_seq_one_letter_code
_entity_poly.pdbx_strand_id
1 'polypeptide(L)'
;MSTYPQLEIRTSASSVKRGLIEQGSELLLPIEISQKLGPVTIDSEVGYQVVQREKDEVLYGLVVGGEINNRLELVGEVRGTAKRNFASNELIFNVGGRFRMSKHYTLLFSTGRSLRRAATDQPTLLAYVGCQFNF
;
A
#
# COMPACT_ATOMS: atom_id res chain seq x y z
N MET A 1 15.93 7.38 5.48
CA MET A 1 15.67 6.05 6.08
C MET A 1 14.86 6.28 7.34
N SER A 2 13.75 5.61 7.47
CA SER A 2 12.83 5.69 8.61
C SER A 2 12.38 4.29 9.03
N THR A 3 11.88 4.19 10.25
CA THR A 3 11.18 3.03 10.77
C THR A 3 10.05 3.52 11.67
N TYR A 4 8.89 2.85 11.60
CA TYR A 4 7.70 3.21 12.37
C TYR A 4 7.01 1.95 12.87
N PRO A 5 7.56 1.29 13.91
CA PRO A 5 6.96 0.08 14.45
C PRO A 5 5.49 0.29 14.79
N GLN A 6 4.65 -0.63 14.36
CA GLN A 6 3.21 -0.59 14.60
C GLN A 6 2.79 -1.82 15.38
N LEU A 7 2.11 -1.62 16.49
CA LEU A 7 1.52 -2.69 17.29
C LEU A 7 0.00 -2.56 17.23
N GLU A 8 -0.65 -3.54 16.65
CA GLU A 8 -2.10 -3.66 16.65
C GLU A 8 -2.53 -4.67 17.72
N ILE A 9 -3.25 -4.19 18.73
CA ILE A 9 -3.78 -5.02 19.81
C ILE A 9 -5.29 -5.12 19.65
N ARG A 10 -5.78 -6.32 19.42
CA ARG A 10 -7.21 -6.57 19.22
C ARG A 10 -7.85 -6.99 20.53
N THR A 11 -8.65 -6.09 21.12
CA THR A 11 -9.22 -6.23 22.46
C THR A 11 -10.68 -6.67 22.47
N SER A 12 -11.38 -6.65 21.33
CA SER A 12 -12.82 -6.90 21.28
C SER A 12 -13.19 -8.29 20.75
N ALA A 13 -13.48 -9.21 21.66
CA ALA A 13 -14.00 -10.56 21.33
C ALA A 13 -15.34 -10.52 20.57
N SER A 14 -16.18 -9.49 20.81
CA SER A 14 -17.46 -9.35 20.12
C SER A 14 -17.32 -8.96 18.65
N SER A 15 -16.31 -8.15 18.32
CA SER A 15 -16.02 -7.75 16.95
C SER A 15 -15.45 -8.92 16.13
N VAL A 16 -14.61 -9.75 16.74
CA VAL A 16 -14.12 -10.98 16.15
C VAL A 16 -15.27 -11.94 15.83
N LYS A 17 -16.19 -12.17 16.78
CA LYS A 17 -17.36 -13.04 16.56
C LYS A 17 -18.27 -12.57 15.43
N ARG A 18 -18.32 -11.27 15.16
CA ARG A 18 -19.08 -10.68 14.04
C ARG A 18 -18.31 -10.64 12.72
N GLY A 19 -17.08 -11.14 12.67
CA GLY A 19 -16.23 -11.12 11.47
C GLY A 19 -15.80 -9.72 11.03
N LEU A 20 -15.83 -8.73 11.93
CA LEU A 20 -15.43 -7.36 11.63
C LEU A 20 -13.92 -7.14 11.73
N ILE A 21 -13.25 -7.97 12.52
CA ILE A 21 -11.78 -7.98 12.68
C ILE A 21 -11.30 -9.42 12.79
N GLU A 22 -10.10 -9.69 12.34
CA GLU A 22 -9.45 -11.00 12.47
C GLU A 22 -8.96 -11.24 13.90
N GLN A 23 -8.69 -12.50 14.27
CA GLN A 23 -8.20 -12.85 15.60
C GLN A 23 -6.69 -12.64 15.68
N GLY A 24 -6.23 -12.05 16.80
CA GLY A 24 -4.81 -11.96 17.14
C GLY A 24 -4.29 -10.54 17.18
N SER A 25 -3.14 -10.37 17.80
CA SER A 25 -2.37 -9.11 17.77
C SER A 25 -1.29 -9.21 16.71
N GLU A 26 -0.94 -8.09 16.12
CA GLU A 26 0.05 -8.00 15.07
C GLU A 26 1.11 -6.97 15.41
N LEU A 27 2.36 -7.31 15.14
CA LEU A 27 3.50 -6.41 15.27
C LEU A 27 4.17 -6.28 13.90
N LEU A 28 4.14 -5.08 13.34
CA LEU A 28 4.85 -4.74 12.12
C LEU A 28 6.11 -3.95 12.42
N LEU A 29 7.22 -4.40 11.87
CA LEU A 29 8.54 -3.77 11.96
C LEU A 29 9.00 -3.36 10.56
N PRO A 30 8.63 -2.18 10.06
CA PRO A 30 9.00 -1.72 8.73
C PRO A 30 10.33 -0.96 8.74
N ILE A 31 11.03 -1.04 7.63
CA ILE A 31 12.16 -0.19 7.27
C ILE A 31 11.83 0.46 5.94
N GLU A 32 11.84 1.76 5.90
CA GLU A 32 11.57 2.57 4.72
C GLU A 32 12.80 3.36 4.31
N ILE A 33 13.07 3.39 3.03
CA ILE A 33 14.14 4.17 2.42
C ILE A 33 13.52 5.03 1.32
N SER A 34 13.62 6.34 1.48
CA SER A 34 13.20 7.32 0.48
C SER A 34 14.41 8.00 -0.12
N GLN A 35 14.44 8.10 -1.44
CA GLN A 35 15.50 8.77 -2.19
C GLN A 35 14.92 9.65 -3.29
N LYS A 36 15.32 10.92 -3.30
CA LYS A 36 14.95 11.86 -4.34
C LYS A 36 16.07 11.98 -5.37
N LEU A 37 15.73 11.70 -6.63
CA LEU A 37 16.62 11.76 -7.79
C LEU A 37 16.09 12.77 -8.81
N GLY A 38 16.45 14.04 -8.63
CA GLY A 38 15.92 15.12 -9.46
C GLY A 38 14.39 15.29 -9.29
N PRO A 39 13.60 15.17 -10.35
CA PRO A 39 12.14 15.26 -10.28
C PRO A 39 11.46 13.97 -9.80
N VAL A 40 12.21 12.89 -9.65
CA VAL A 40 11.69 11.55 -9.29
C VAL A 40 12.01 11.25 -7.83
N THR A 41 11.04 10.71 -7.11
CA THR A 41 11.21 10.14 -5.77
C THR A 41 11.00 8.62 -5.86
N ILE A 42 11.87 7.89 -5.21
CA ILE A 42 11.80 6.43 -5.07
C ILE A 42 11.69 6.13 -3.58
N ASP A 43 10.62 5.46 -3.20
CA ASP A 43 10.39 4.98 -1.85
C ASP A 43 10.35 3.45 -1.87
N SER A 44 11.12 2.84 -1.01
CA SER A 44 11.16 1.39 -0.85
C SER A 44 10.92 1.02 0.62
N GLU A 45 10.10 0.01 0.83
CA GLU A 45 9.76 -0.51 2.14
C GLU A 45 9.96 -2.01 2.19
N VAL A 46 10.51 -2.49 3.31
CA VAL A 46 10.50 -3.89 3.70
C VAL A 46 10.08 -3.97 5.15
N GLY A 47 9.05 -4.74 5.44
CA GLY A 47 8.51 -4.93 6.77
C GLY A 47 8.42 -6.41 7.15
N TYR A 48 8.61 -6.69 8.42
CA TYR A 48 8.36 -8.01 8.98
C TYR A 48 7.17 -7.93 9.93
N GLN A 49 6.14 -8.70 9.64
CA GLN A 49 4.89 -8.74 10.40
C GLN A 49 4.80 -10.05 11.16
N VAL A 50 4.80 -9.94 12.48
CA VAL A 50 4.55 -11.05 13.39
C VAL A 50 3.06 -11.10 13.69
N VAL A 51 2.40 -12.18 13.31
CA VAL A 51 0.96 -12.36 13.48
C VAL A 51 0.69 -13.42 14.52
N GLN A 52 0.00 -13.06 15.60
CA GLN A 52 -0.37 -14.01 16.65
C GLN A 52 -1.35 -15.05 16.11
N ARG A 53 -0.98 -16.33 16.19
CA ARG A 53 -1.76 -17.51 15.73
C ARG A 53 -1.77 -17.76 14.22
N GLU A 54 -1.07 -16.94 13.43
CA GLU A 54 -0.86 -17.17 12.02
C GLU A 54 0.64 -17.25 11.69
N LYS A 55 0.96 -17.44 10.43
CA LYS A 55 2.35 -17.43 9.97
C LYS A 55 2.78 -15.99 9.77
N ASP A 56 3.99 -15.69 10.24
CA ASP A 56 4.63 -14.40 10.00
C ASP A 56 4.72 -14.10 8.50
N GLU A 57 4.61 -12.82 8.17
CA GLU A 57 4.63 -12.32 6.81
C GLU A 57 5.75 -11.29 6.61
N VAL A 58 6.24 -11.25 5.39
CA VAL A 58 7.15 -10.20 4.92
C VAL A 58 6.36 -9.30 3.99
N LEU A 59 6.35 -8.00 4.30
CA LEU A 59 5.83 -6.97 3.42
C LEU A 59 6.97 -6.36 2.63
N TYR A 60 6.72 -6.02 1.38
CA TYR A 60 7.66 -5.28 0.56
C TYR A 60 6.92 -4.36 -0.41
N GLY A 61 7.50 -3.20 -0.65
CA GLY A 61 6.93 -2.19 -1.51
C GLY A 61 7.99 -1.35 -2.20
N LEU A 62 7.67 -0.91 -3.41
CA LEU A 62 8.43 0.06 -4.17
C LEU A 62 7.46 1.05 -4.79
N VAL A 63 7.67 2.32 -4.49
CA VAL A 63 6.94 3.43 -5.08
C VAL A 63 7.90 4.29 -5.86
N VAL A 64 7.55 4.61 -7.08
CA VAL A 64 8.28 5.55 -7.92
C VAL A 64 7.31 6.62 -8.38
N GLY A 65 7.58 7.87 -8.05
CA GLY A 65 6.71 8.98 -8.38
C GLY A 65 7.49 10.23 -8.77
N GLY A 66 6.82 11.13 -9.48
CA GLY A 66 7.44 12.39 -9.82
C GLY A 66 6.57 13.32 -10.64
N GLU A 67 6.96 14.57 -10.66
CA GLU A 67 6.33 15.60 -11.48
C GLU A 67 6.84 15.48 -12.93
N ILE A 68 5.94 15.10 -13.84
CA ILE A 68 6.22 15.07 -15.28
C ILE A 68 6.26 16.51 -15.84
N ASN A 69 5.40 17.37 -15.31
CA ASN A 69 5.37 18.79 -15.57
C ASN A 69 4.62 19.53 -14.45
N ASN A 70 4.50 20.85 -14.55
CA ASN A 70 3.85 21.70 -13.53
C ASN A 70 2.38 21.35 -13.25
N ARG A 71 1.75 20.48 -14.02
CA ARG A 71 0.34 20.09 -13.88
C ARG A 71 0.13 18.62 -13.63
N LEU A 72 1.06 17.76 -14.04
CA LEU A 72 0.93 16.32 -13.99
C LEU A 72 2.01 15.70 -13.11
N GLU A 73 1.57 14.98 -12.09
CA GLU A 73 2.38 14.09 -11.29
C GLU A 73 1.88 12.66 -11.47
N LEU A 74 2.78 11.73 -11.67
CA LEU A 74 2.50 10.30 -11.79
C LEU A 74 3.21 9.51 -10.69
N VAL A 75 2.57 8.45 -10.27
CA VAL A 75 3.10 7.52 -9.26
C VAL A 75 2.81 6.09 -9.71
N GLY A 76 3.81 5.25 -9.65
CA GLY A 76 3.68 3.80 -9.81
C GLY A 76 4.09 3.09 -8.54
N GLU A 77 3.37 2.05 -8.15
CA GLU A 77 3.62 1.25 -6.97
C GLU A 77 3.59 -0.23 -7.32
N VAL A 78 4.54 -0.96 -6.77
CA VAL A 78 4.49 -2.41 -6.66
C VAL A 78 4.62 -2.75 -5.19
N ARG A 79 3.65 -3.50 -4.66
CA ARG A 79 3.70 -3.97 -3.28
C ARG A 79 3.27 -5.40 -3.18
N GLY A 80 3.76 -6.11 -2.18
CA GLY A 80 3.37 -7.47 -1.96
C GLY A 80 3.58 -7.92 -0.53
N THR A 81 2.97 -9.06 -0.23
CA THR A 81 3.15 -9.81 1.00
C THR A 81 3.57 -11.24 0.67
N ALA A 82 4.44 -11.78 1.46
CA ALA A 82 4.86 -13.17 1.34
C ALA A 82 4.86 -13.84 2.72
N LYS A 83 4.19 -14.96 2.85
CA LYS A 83 4.32 -15.80 4.05
C LYS A 83 5.76 -16.32 4.15
N ARG A 84 6.26 -16.49 5.37
CA ARG A 84 7.65 -16.91 5.63
C ARG A 84 8.10 -18.15 4.84
N ASN A 85 7.19 -19.04 4.48
CA ASN A 85 7.49 -20.23 3.67
C ASN A 85 7.28 -20.01 2.16
N PHE A 86 6.97 -18.80 1.71
CA PHE A 86 6.64 -18.42 0.32
C PHE A 86 5.52 -19.27 -0.32
N ALA A 87 4.78 -20.06 0.46
CA ALA A 87 3.69 -20.88 -0.03
C ALA A 87 2.47 -20.06 -0.50
N SER A 88 2.35 -18.85 0.03
CA SER A 88 1.33 -17.89 -0.41
C SER A 88 1.98 -16.53 -0.46
N ASN A 89 1.88 -15.86 -1.60
CA ASN A 89 2.34 -14.50 -1.79
C ASN A 89 1.33 -13.73 -2.62
N GLU A 90 1.23 -12.48 -2.32
CA GLU A 90 0.43 -11.49 -3.04
C GLU A 90 1.35 -10.46 -3.67
N LEU A 91 0.99 -10.04 -4.87
CA LEU A 91 1.69 -8.96 -5.57
C LEU A 91 0.65 -8.09 -6.27
N ILE A 92 0.69 -6.81 -5.96
CA ILE A 92 -0.21 -5.80 -6.52
C ILE A 92 0.64 -4.75 -7.23
N PHE A 93 0.19 -4.34 -8.40
CA PHE A 93 0.71 -3.20 -9.13
C PHE A 93 -0.36 -2.11 -9.18
N ASN A 94 0.01 -0.88 -8.87
CA ASN A 94 -0.84 0.29 -8.96
C ASN A 94 -0.14 1.38 -9.77
N VAL A 95 -0.92 2.15 -10.52
CA VAL A 95 -0.49 3.38 -11.15
C VAL A 95 -1.52 4.44 -10.91
N GLY A 96 -1.10 5.64 -10.61
CA GLY A 96 -2.00 6.75 -10.36
C GLY A 96 -1.31 8.08 -10.59
N GLY A 97 -2.06 9.13 -10.35
CA GLY A 97 -1.51 10.46 -10.47
C GLY A 97 -2.52 11.54 -10.11
N ARG A 98 -2.03 12.75 -10.20
CA ARG A 98 -2.82 13.95 -10.04
C ARG A 98 -2.57 14.90 -11.20
N PHE A 99 -3.66 15.40 -11.75
CA PHE A 99 -3.62 16.38 -12.83
C PHE A 99 -4.27 17.68 -12.39
N ARG A 100 -3.48 18.73 -12.28
CA ARG A 100 -3.94 20.08 -11.92
C ARG A 100 -4.61 20.74 -13.12
N MET A 101 -5.95 20.69 -13.16
CA MET A 101 -6.74 21.30 -14.25
C MET A 101 -6.74 22.82 -14.16
N SER A 102 -6.84 23.37 -12.93
CA SER A 102 -6.76 24.80 -12.66
C SER A 102 -6.17 25.09 -11.27
N LYS A 103 -6.18 26.34 -10.82
CA LYS A 103 -5.77 26.71 -9.46
C LYS A 103 -6.66 26.08 -8.39
N HIS A 104 -7.92 25.78 -8.72
CA HIS A 104 -8.94 25.30 -7.78
C HIS A 104 -9.28 23.83 -7.98
N TYR A 105 -8.94 23.21 -9.09
CA TYR A 105 -9.36 21.85 -9.42
C TYR A 105 -8.18 20.95 -9.74
N THR A 106 -8.11 19.83 -9.07
CA THR A 106 -7.14 18.77 -9.32
C THR A 106 -7.88 17.45 -9.50
N LEU A 107 -7.69 16.81 -10.64
CA LEU A 107 -8.15 15.45 -10.91
C LEU A 107 -7.19 14.46 -10.26
N LEU A 108 -7.74 13.52 -9.50
CA LEU A 108 -7.03 12.38 -8.93
C LEU A 108 -7.48 11.13 -9.66
N PHE A 109 -6.55 10.27 -10.01
CA PHE A 109 -6.87 9.00 -10.65
C PHE A 109 -5.88 7.92 -10.22
N SER A 110 -6.38 6.71 -10.11
CA SER A 110 -5.52 5.54 -9.93
C SER A 110 -6.18 4.29 -10.49
N THR A 111 -5.36 3.34 -10.90
CA THR A 111 -5.79 1.99 -11.22
C THR A 111 -4.74 1.01 -10.75
N GLY A 112 -5.19 -0.16 -10.32
CA GLY A 112 -4.32 -1.20 -9.81
C GLY A 112 -4.84 -2.59 -10.16
N ARG A 113 -3.92 -3.53 -10.23
CA ARG A 113 -4.21 -4.92 -10.53
C ARG A 113 -3.40 -5.85 -9.65
N SER A 114 -4.07 -6.90 -9.16
CA SER A 114 -3.38 -8.03 -8.55
C SER A 114 -2.64 -8.83 -9.64
N LEU A 115 -1.31 -8.88 -9.57
CA LEU A 115 -0.46 -9.69 -10.44
C LEU A 115 -0.36 -11.13 -9.92
N ARG A 116 -0.40 -11.29 -8.61
CA ARG A 116 -0.45 -12.57 -7.92
C ARG A 116 -1.36 -12.45 -6.71
N ARG A 117 -2.24 -13.41 -6.52
CA ARG A 117 -3.23 -13.42 -5.43
C ARG A 117 -2.92 -14.52 -4.43
N ALA A 118 -3.06 -14.20 -3.15
CA ALA A 118 -2.99 -15.19 -2.08
C ALA A 118 -4.29 -16.01 -1.99
N ALA A 119 -5.45 -15.41 -2.34
CA ALA A 119 -6.76 -16.05 -2.34
C ALA A 119 -7.55 -15.71 -3.62
N THR A 120 -8.52 -16.56 -3.96
CA THR A 120 -9.32 -16.44 -5.20
C THR A 120 -10.31 -15.27 -5.15
N ASP A 121 -10.73 -14.86 -3.96
CA ASP A 121 -11.79 -13.85 -3.76
C ASP A 121 -11.30 -12.40 -3.76
N GLN A 122 -10.01 -12.18 -3.98
CA GLN A 122 -9.45 -10.83 -4.03
C GLN A 122 -9.79 -10.12 -5.34
N PRO A 123 -10.06 -8.80 -5.29
CA PRO A 123 -10.37 -8.01 -6.48
C PRO A 123 -9.22 -8.07 -7.48
N THR A 124 -9.56 -8.24 -8.75
CA THR A 124 -8.59 -8.33 -9.86
C THR A 124 -8.13 -6.95 -10.33
N LEU A 125 -9.03 -5.99 -10.28
CA LEU A 125 -8.83 -4.63 -10.76
C LEU A 125 -9.47 -3.67 -9.78
N LEU A 126 -8.73 -2.63 -9.44
CA LEU A 126 -9.22 -1.47 -8.69
C LEU A 126 -9.03 -0.23 -9.55
N ALA A 127 -10.00 0.66 -9.55
CA ALA A 127 -9.90 1.95 -10.22
C ALA A 127 -10.54 3.04 -9.35
N TYR A 128 -9.92 4.20 -9.33
CA TYR A 128 -10.38 5.36 -8.60
C TYR A 128 -10.26 6.61 -9.46
N VAL A 129 -11.28 7.46 -9.43
CA VAL A 129 -11.28 8.81 -9.99
C VAL A 129 -11.89 9.75 -8.97
N GLY A 130 -11.23 10.85 -8.69
CA GLY A 130 -11.68 11.85 -7.73
C GLY A 130 -11.35 13.26 -8.19
N CYS A 131 -12.03 14.25 -7.61
CA CYS A 131 -11.74 15.65 -7.82
C CYS A 131 -11.50 16.35 -6.50
N GLN A 132 -10.35 17.00 -6.38
CA GLN A 132 -9.98 17.80 -5.23
C GLN A 132 -10.23 19.27 -5.52
N PHE A 133 -10.89 19.95 -4.59
CA PHE A 133 -11.15 21.39 -4.64
C PHE A 133 -10.23 22.10 -3.66
N ASN A 134 -9.52 23.14 -4.13
CA ASN A 134 -8.68 24.00 -3.32
C ASN A 134 -9.29 25.40 -3.27
N PHE A 135 -9.50 25.92 -2.08
CA PHE A 135 -10.07 27.24 -1.81
C PHE A 135 -9.00 28.26 -1.51
#